data_bddc932411e68a7f6e68f194c8e27f99
#
_entry.id   bddc932411e68a7f6e68f194c8e27f99
#
_cell.length_a   1.000
_cell.length_b   1.000
_cell.length_c   1.000
_cell.angle_alpha   90.00
_cell.angle_beta   90.00
_cell.angle_gamma   90.00
#
_symmetry.space_group_name_H-M   'P 1'
#
loop_
_entity.id
_entity.type
_entity.pdbx_description
1 polymer ?
#
loop_
_entity_poly.entity_id
_entity_poly.type
_entity_poly.pdbx_seq_one_letter_code
_entity_poly.pdbx_strand_id
1 'polypeptide(L)'
;PGDDAVSINVPGSQRAQSSSTAQGLLGDTSEFYVHTYRISRFLNAHVVGLLAHLRAITNNRPTSTEGDVSTWGPHTPGGLEPLTYRLTATKVAEHKYTLNLEARPKASSAEEDFVTLLDGEVEGSGQEDGRGKGILSLHFDNARAINPTVRERGNIHVSFDATTEPRSVAVDFEQFAGA
;
A
#
# COMPACT_ATOMS: atom_id res chain seq x y z
N PRO A 1 -5.53 8.79 -5.30
CA PRO A 1 -5.84 7.71 -6.23
C PRO A 1 -6.85 6.76 -5.59
N GLY A 2 -7.82 6.26 -6.38
CA GLY A 2 -8.75 5.24 -5.89
C GLY A 2 -8.03 3.90 -5.70
N ASP A 3 -8.60 3.01 -4.86
CA ASP A 3 -8.02 1.70 -4.55
C ASP A 3 -7.76 0.84 -5.81
N ASP A 4 -8.54 1.07 -6.87
CA ASP A 4 -8.39 0.39 -8.16
C ASP A 4 -7.16 0.82 -8.97
N ALA A 5 -6.54 1.95 -8.62
CA ALA A 5 -5.39 2.50 -9.37
C ALA A 5 -4.12 1.65 -9.20
N VAL A 6 -4.01 0.89 -8.10
CA VAL A 6 -2.85 0.06 -7.75
C VAL A 6 -3.16 -1.43 -7.66
N SER A 7 -4.39 -1.84 -7.98
CA SER A 7 -4.75 -3.26 -7.99
C SER A 7 -4.23 -3.98 -9.23
N ILE A 8 -3.55 -5.10 -9.02
CA ILE A 8 -3.09 -5.99 -10.08
C ILE A 8 -4.18 -7.02 -10.36
N ASN A 9 -4.74 -7.01 -11.56
CA ASN A 9 -5.76 -7.97 -11.97
C ASN A 9 -5.15 -9.05 -12.88
N VAL A 10 -5.16 -10.29 -12.41
CA VAL A 10 -4.66 -11.44 -13.19
C VAL A 10 -5.80 -12.01 -14.04
N PRO A 11 -5.66 -12.08 -15.38
CA PRO A 11 -6.68 -12.65 -16.25
C PRO A 11 -7.04 -14.09 -15.82
N GLY A 12 -8.32 -14.38 -15.69
CA GLY A 12 -8.81 -15.71 -15.31
C GLY A 12 -9.34 -15.85 -13.88
N SER A 13 -9.17 -14.85 -13.02
CA SER A 13 -9.75 -14.86 -11.66
C SER A 13 -11.29 -14.75 -11.64
N GLN A 14 -11.91 -14.34 -12.74
CA GLN A 14 -13.39 -14.24 -12.89
C GLN A 14 -14.04 -15.50 -13.48
N ARG A 15 -13.33 -16.61 -13.61
CA ARG A 15 -13.83 -17.81 -14.28
C ARG A 15 -14.43 -18.82 -13.32
N ALA A 16 -15.52 -18.46 -12.67
CA ALA A 16 -16.35 -19.41 -11.93
C ALA A 16 -17.81 -19.47 -12.38
N GLN A 17 -18.21 -18.82 -13.47
CA GLN A 17 -19.57 -18.93 -14.00
C GLN A 17 -19.61 -18.78 -15.51
N SER A 18 -19.32 -19.84 -16.25
CA SER A 18 -20.03 -20.13 -17.51
C SER A 18 -19.64 -21.51 -18.04
N SER A 19 -20.58 -22.43 -17.96
CA SER A 19 -21.00 -23.49 -18.90
C SER A 19 -19.91 -24.30 -19.64
N SER A 20 -19.77 -25.56 -19.24
CA SER A 20 -19.78 -26.79 -20.04
C SER A 20 -19.68 -26.64 -21.57
N THR A 21 -18.51 -26.44 -22.13
CA THR A 21 -18.13 -26.92 -23.48
C THR A 21 -16.64 -26.86 -23.81
N ALA A 22 -15.75 -26.82 -22.84
CA ALA A 22 -14.31 -26.96 -23.06
C ALA A 22 -13.73 -28.12 -22.23
N GLN A 23 -14.29 -29.30 -22.38
CA GLN A 23 -13.67 -30.56 -21.94
C GLN A 23 -12.59 -30.98 -22.94
N GLY A 24 -11.45 -30.28 -22.92
CA GLY A 24 -10.39 -30.65 -23.86
C GLY A 24 -8.98 -30.18 -23.52
N LEU A 25 -8.81 -29.31 -22.58
CA LEU A 25 -7.49 -28.79 -22.17
C LEU A 25 -7.40 -28.63 -20.65
N LEU A 26 -7.62 -29.71 -19.90
CA LEU A 26 -7.24 -29.81 -18.50
C LEU A 26 -5.74 -30.14 -18.44
N GLY A 27 -4.90 -29.20 -18.78
CA GLY A 27 -3.50 -29.24 -18.40
C GLY A 27 -3.35 -28.75 -16.95
N ASP A 28 -2.34 -29.24 -16.26
CA ASP A 28 -1.97 -28.75 -14.95
C ASP A 28 -1.77 -27.23 -15.00
N THR A 29 -2.27 -26.51 -13.98
CA THR A 29 -2.09 -25.08 -13.88
C THR A 29 -0.59 -24.78 -13.82
N SER A 30 -0.08 -24.00 -14.77
CA SER A 30 1.34 -23.66 -14.84
C SER A 30 1.81 -23.11 -13.49
N GLU A 31 2.95 -23.60 -12.98
CA GLU A 31 3.57 -23.09 -11.74
C GLU A 31 3.77 -21.57 -11.80
N PHE A 32 4.15 -21.05 -12.96
CA PHE A 32 4.27 -19.62 -13.21
C PHE A 32 2.96 -18.88 -12.92
N TYR A 33 1.82 -19.43 -13.39
CA TYR A 33 0.51 -18.81 -13.12
C TYR A 33 0.17 -18.82 -11.63
N VAL A 34 0.43 -19.95 -10.94
CA VAL A 34 0.18 -20.07 -9.50
C VAL A 34 1.03 -19.07 -8.72
N HIS A 35 2.30 -18.92 -9.06
CA HIS A 35 3.20 -17.95 -8.43
C HIS A 35 2.75 -16.52 -8.71
N THR A 36 2.47 -16.17 -9.96
CA THR A 36 2.00 -14.83 -10.35
C THR A 36 0.69 -14.48 -9.64
N TYR A 37 -0.24 -15.42 -9.57
CA TYR A 37 -1.52 -15.22 -8.87
C TYR A 37 -1.32 -15.01 -7.36
N ARG A 38 -0.44 -15.78 -6.71
CA ARG A 38 -0.13 -15.62 -5.28
C ARG A 38 0.51 -14.26 -4.98
N ILE A 39 1.51 -13.87 -5.80
CA ILE A 39 2.17 -12.58 -5.68
C ILE A 39 1.17 -11.44 -5.88
N SER A 40 0.33 -11.50 -6.90
CA SER A 40 -0.67 -10.46 -7.17
C SER A 40 -1.70 -10.35 -6.02
N ARG A 41 -2.15 -11.48 -5.47
CA ARG A 41 -3.04 -11.45 -4.29
C ARG A 41 -2.36 -10.86 -3.07
N PHE A 42 -1.11 -11.23 -2.82
CA PHE A 42 -0.34 -10.67 -1.72
C PHE A 42 -0.21 -9.15 -1.85
N LEU A 43 0.21 -8.67 -3.02
CA LEU A 43 0.35 -7.25 -3.30
C LEU A 43 -0.96 -6.50 -3.15
N ASN A 44 -2.03 -7.01 -3.76
CA ASN A 44 -3.35 -6.38 -3.65
C ASN A 44 -3.82 -6.30 -2.19
N ALA A 45 -3.64 -7.37 -1.40
CA ALA A 45 -4.06 -7.37 0.00
C ALA A 45 -3.27 -6.35 0.84
N HIS A 46 -1.97 -6.24 0.64
CA HIS A 46 -1.12 -5.34 1.44
C HIS A 46 -1.16 -3.90 0.94
N VAL A 47 -1.05 -3.68 -0.38
CA VAL A 47 -1.03 -2.32 -0.95
C VAL A 47 -2.42 -1.68 -0.87
N VAL A 48 -3.47 -2.39 -1.27
CA VAL A 48 -4.84 -1.87 -1.20
C VAL A 48 -5.27 -1.64 0.26
N GLY A 49 -4.94 -2.58 1.16
CA GLY A 49 -5.21 -2.43 2.59
C GLY A 49 -4.50 -1.21 3.18
N LEU A 50 -3.24 -0.99 2.81
CA LEU A 50 -2.47 0.17 3.27
C LEU A 50 -3.02 1.48 2.73
N LEU A 51 -3.37 1.54 1.43
CA LEU A 51 -4.00 2.74 0.84
C LEU A 51 -5.36 3.04 1.47
N ALA A 52 -6.17 2.01 1.77
CA ALA A 52 -7.42 2.17 2.48
C ALA A 52 -7.18 2.73 3.89
N HIS A 53 -6.11 2.29 4.57
CA HIS A 53 -5.71 2.81 5.87
C HIS A 53 -5.26 4.28 5.79
N LEU A 54 -4.40 4.63 4.82
CA LEU A 54 -3.99 6.01 4.57
C LEU A 54 -5.21 6.90 4.29
N ARG A 55 -6.14 6.42 3.45
CA ARG A 55 -7.37 7.15 3.15
C ARG A 55 -8.24 7.34 4.39
N ALA A 56 -8.38 6.32 5.24
CA ALA A 56 -9.11 6.44 6.50
C ALA A 56 -8.49 7.49 7.43
N ILE A 57 -7.16 7.58 7.50
CA ILE A 57 -6.45 8.60 8.26
C ILE A 57 -6.72 9.99 7.66
N THR A 58 -6.49 10.16 6.36
CA THR A 58 -6.56 11.47 5.66
C THR A 58 -7.99 12.00 5.49
N ASN A 59 -9.01 11.16 5.62
CA ASN A 59 -10.41 11.61 5.69
C ASN A 59 -10.74 12.37 6.98
N ASN A 60 -9.86 12.29 7.99
CA ASN A 60 -9.98 13.10 9.20
C ASN A 60 -9.17 14.39 9.04
N ARG A 61 -9.51 15.41 9.84
CA ARG A 61 -8.69 16.62 9.89
C ARG A 61 -7.30 16.27 10.46
N PRO A 62 -6.22 16.87 9.93
CA PRO A 62 -4.89 16.70 10.51
C PRO A 62 -4.89 17.19 11.97
N THR A 63 -4.07 16.56 12.79
CA THR A 63 -3.83 16.95 14.20
C THR A 63 -3.09 18.27 14.25
N SER A 64 -2.16 18.49 13.31
CA SER A 64 -1.47 19.78 13.14
C SER A 64 -1.23 20.05 11.64
N THR A 65 -1.12 21.33 11.30
CA THR A 65 -0.68 21.81 9.99
C THR A 65 0.28 22.98 10.21
N GLU A 66 1.50 22.82 9.70
CA GLU A 66 2.56 23.83 9.78
C GLU A 66 3.11 24.08 8.37
N GLY A 67 2.72 25.22 7.78
CA GLY A 67 3.05 25.54 6.40
C GLY A 67 2.48 24.48 5.43
N ASP A 68 3.37 23.82 4.68
CA ASP A 68 3.02 22.77 3.72
C ASP A 68 2.97 21.37 4.35
N VAL A 69 3.22 21.23 5.65
CA VAL A 69 3.25 19.95 6.36
C VAL A 69 1.97 19.75 7.14
N SER A 70 1.28 18.64 6.87
CA SER A 70 0.11 18.19 7.63
C SER A 70 0.42 16.86 8.32
N THR A 71 0.07 16.76 9.61
CA THR A 71 0.34 15.57 10.43
C THR A 71 -0.98 15.03 11.00
N TRP A 72 -1.17 13.72 10.93
CA TRP A 72 -2.24 12.99 11.59
C TRP A 72 -1.64 12.06 12.65
N GLY A 73 -2.14 12.18 13.85
CA GLY A 73 -1.64 11.38 14.97
C GLY A 73 -0.67 12.15 15.89
N PRO A 74 0.03 11.47 16.80
CA PRO A 74 0.02 10.01 17.02
C PRO A 74 -1.34 9.46 17.41
N HIS A 75 -1.75 8.33 16.82
CA HIS A 75 -3.02 7.68 17.10
C HIS A 75 -2.85 6.16 17.23
N THR A 76 -3.44 5.60 18.27
CA THR A 76 -3.54 4.16 18.44
C THR A 76 -4.97 3.74 18.10
N PRO A 77 -5.19 2.93 17.05
CA PRO A 77 -6.50 2.36 16.77
C PRO A 77 -7.04 1.58 17.97
N GLY A 78 -8.35 1.47 18.07
CA GLY A 78 -8.98 0.72 19.16
C GLY A 78 -8.71 -0.78 19.11
N GLY A 79 -9.06 -1.48 20.19
CA GLY A 79 -8.92 -2.93 20.28
C GLY A 79 -7.52 -3.39 20.69
N LEU A 80 -7.09 -4.52 20.11
CA LEU A 80 -5.81 -5.17 20.42
C LEU A 80 -4.66 -4.67 19.52
N GLU A 81 -4.82 -3.52 18.86
CA GLU A 81 -3.78 -2.93 18.01
C GLU A 81 -2.51 -2.67 18.85
N PRO A 82 -1.35 -3.26 18.47
CA PRO A 82 -0.12 -3.13 19.25
C PRO A 82 0.68 -1.86 18.91
N LEU A 83 0.28 -1.11 17.88
CA LEU A 83 1.04 0.00 17.33
C LEU A 83 0.30 1.33 17.46
N THR A 84 1.07 2.40 17.58
CA THR A 84 0.65 3.79 17.45
C THR A 84 1.20 4.35 16.15
N TYR A 85 0.35 4.95 15.34
CA TYR A 85 0.67 5.44 13.99
C TYR A 85 0.72 6.95 13.93
N ARG A 86 1.57 7.47 13.03
CA ARG A 86 1.64 8.87 12.64
C ARG A 86 1.81 8.95 11.13
N LEU A 87 0.98 9.75 10.47
CA LEU A 87 1.12 10.06 9.05
C LEU A 87 1.53 11.52 8.90
N THR A 88 2.55 11.78 8.13
CA THR A 88 2.95 13.12 7.70
C THR A 88 2.82 13.23 6.20
N ALA A 89 2.16 14.28 5.72
CA ALA A 89 2.07 14.63 4.31
C ALA A 89 2.64 16.05 4.12
N THR A 90 3.61 16.17 3.24
CA THR A 90 4.21 17.45 2.88
C THR A 90 3.85 17.82 1.45
N LYS A 91 3.22 18.97 1.25
CA LYS A 91 2.96 19.51 -0.07
C LYS A 91 4.26 20.05 -0.66
N VAL A 92 4.76 19.42 -1.73
CA VAL A 92 6.03 19.82 -2.39
C VAL A 92 5.80 20.63 -3.66
N ALA A 93 4.61 20.50 -4.26
CA ALA A 93 4.15 21.32 -5.39
C ALA A 93 2.62 21.28 -5.46
N GLU A 94 2.04 21.93 -6.47
CA GLU A 94 0.61 21.82 -6.72
C GLU A 94 0.24 20.36 -7.03
N HIS A 95 -0.75 19.82 -6.30
CA HIS A 95 -1.21 18.43 -6.36
C HIS A 95 -0.13 17.37 -6.09
N LYS A 96 1.07 17.74 -5.62
CA LYS A 96 2.18 16.83 -5.36
C LYS A 96 2.56 16.81 -3.89
N TYR A 97 2.64 15.61 -3.32
CA TYR A 97 2.87 15.39 -1.89
C TYR A 97 3.89 14.29 -1.68
N THR A 98 4.75 14.48 -0.68
CA THR A 98 5.48 13.36 -0.06
C THR A 98 4.68 12.86 1.14
N LEU A 99 4.71 11.55 1.35
CA LEU A 99 4.03 10.86 2.44
C LEU A 99 5.05 10.11 3.28
N ASN A 100 4.86 10.12 4.60
CA ASN A 100 5.60 9.27 5.53
C ASN A 100 4.65 8.73 6.59
N LEU A 101 4.39 7.40 6.55
CA LEU A 101 3.65 6.70 7.58
C LEU A 101 4.64 6.01 8.50
N GLU A 102 4.60 6.40 9.75
CA GLU A 102 5.43 5.86 10.81
C GLU A 102 4.59 5.14 11.85
N ALA A 103 5.21 4.20 12.54
CA ALA A 103 4.60 3.60 13.72
C ALA A 103 5.65 3.31 14.79
N ARG A 104 5.16 3.17 16.03
CA ARG A 104 5.95 2.71 17.18
C ARG A 104 5.13 1.72 18.01
N PRO A 105 5.74 0.91 18.87
CA PRO A 105 5.01 0.09 19.82
C PRO A 105 4.09 0.96 20.70
N LYS A 106 2.87 0.52 20.91
CA LYS A 106 1.89 1.22 21.79
C LYS A 106 2.41 1.45 23.21
N ALA A 107 3.27 0.54 23.69
CA ALA A 107 3.87 0.64 25.01
C ALA A 107 4.94 1.74 25.12
N SER A 108 5.46 2.24 23.99
CA SER A 108 6.44 3.31 23.95
C SER A 108 5.79 4.69 23.85
N SER A 109 6.39 5.67 24.51
CA SER A 109 6.08 7.10 24.37
C SER A 109 7.20 7.91 23.74
N ALA A 110 8.35 7.28 23.44
CA ALA A 110 9.52 7.95 22.90
C ALA A 110 9.35 8.29 21.42
N GLU A 111 9.77 9.50 21.01
CA GLU A 111 9.69 9.93 19.61
C GLU A 111 10.66 9.15 18.71
N GLU A 112 11.81 8.77 19.23
CA GLU A 112 12.85 7.99 18.56
C GLU A 112 12.43 6.55 18.23
N ASP A 113 11.35 6.05 18.84
CA ASP A 113 10.83 4.71 18.56
C ASP A 113 9.90 4.66 17.33
N PHE A 114 9.59 5.80 16.73
CA PHE A 114 8.89 5.81 15.46
C PHE A 114 9.81 5.32 14.34
N VAL A 115 9.34 4.33 13.60
CA VAL A 115 10.01 3.82 12.40
C VAL A 115 9.10 3.97 11.19
N THR A 116 9.68 4.30 10.04
CA THR A 116 8.95 4.44 8.78
C THR A 116 8.46 3.07 8.32
N LEU A 117 7.15 2.93 8.11
CA LEU A 117 6.52 1.74 7.52
C LEU A 117 6.26 1.90 6.03
N LEU A 118 5.93 3.14 5.63
CA LEU A 118 5.74 3.51 4.24
C LEU A 118 6.21 4.95 4.06
N ASP A 119 6.89 5.17 2.95
CA ASP A 119 7.14 6.51 2.44
C ASP A 119 6.90 6.55 0.92
N GLY A 120 6.82 7.75 0.39
CA GLY A 120 6.70 7.91 -1.06
C GLY A 120 6.25 9.29 -1.49
N GLU A 121 6.05 9.39 -2.79
CA GLU A 121 5.61 10.60 -3.46
C GLU A 121 4.38 10.29 -4.30
N VAL A 122 3.37 11.14 -4.20
CA VAL A 122 2.13 11.03 -4.96
C VAL A 122 1.80 12.37 -5.62
N GLU A 123 1.30 12.30 -6.85
CA GLU A 123 0.86 13.46 -7.62
C GLU A 123 -0.54 13.19 -8.16
N GLY A 124 -1.50 14.01 -7.78
CA GLY A 124 -2.87 13.96 -8.29
C GLY A 124 -2.96 14.57 -9.69
N SER A 125 -3.98 14.16 -10.47
CA SER A 125 -4.26 14.74 -11.79
C SER A 125 -4.71 16.20 -11.75
N GLY A 126 -4.98 16.75 -10.60
CA GLY A 126 -5.59 18.07 -10.41
C GLY A 126 -7.10 18.09 -10.67
N GLN A 127 -7.70 16.93 -10.94
CA GLN A 127 -9.13 16.76 -11.13
C GLN A 127 -9.72 15.95 -9.97
N GLU A 128 -11.01 16.09 -9.71
CA GLU A 128 -11.70 15.33 -8.67
C GLU A 128 -12.01 13.85 -9.06
N ASP A 129 -11.34 13.37 -10.12
CA ASP A 129 -11.52 12.02 -10.66
C ASP A 129 -10.76 10.93 -9.88
N GLY A 130 -10.02 11.32 -8.84
CA GLY A 130 -9.20 10.41 -8.03
C GLY A 130 -7.99 9.82 -8.77
N ARG A 131 -7.67 10.29 -9.96
CA ARG A 131 -6.52 9.84 -10.75
C ARG A 131 -5.23 10.47 -10.24
N GLY A 132 -4.12 9.78 -10.49
CA GLY A 132 -2.81 10.26 -10.09
C GLY A 132 -1.73 9.25 -10.41
N LYS A 133 -0.50 9.62 -10.11
CA LYS A 133 0.68 8.78 -10.21
C LYS A 133 1.51 8.87 -8.94
N GLY A 134 2.41 7.95 -8.73
CA GLY A 134 3.29 7.99 -7.57
C GLY A 134 4.20 6.80 -7.45
N ILE A 135 5.05 6.89 -6.44
CA ILE A 135 5.95 5.82 -6.00
C ILE A 135 5.78 5.69 -4.50
N LEU A 136 5.56 4.47 -4.03
CA LEU A 136 5.43 4.13 -2.62
C LEU A 136 6.42 3.03 -2.27
N SER A 137 7.08 3.16 -1.13
CA SER A 137 8.01 2.18 -0.57
C SER A 137 7.47 1.63 0.73
N LEU A 138 7.37 0.31 0.86
CA LEU A 138 6.93 -0.39 2.06
C LEU A 138 8.15 -1.04 2.71
N HIS A 139 8.35 -0.80 4.01
CA HIS A 139 9.52 -1.23 4.78
C HIS A 139 9.14 -2.34 5.77
N PHE A 140 9.19 -3.61 5.31
CA PHE A 140 8.80 -4.74 6.14
C PHE A 140 9.79 -5.04 7.26
N ASP A 141 11.08 -4.77 7.07
CA ASP A 141 12.07 -4.94 8.12
C ASP A 141 11.80 -4.01 9.30
N ASN A 142 11.41 -2.75 9.03
CA ASN A 142 11.00 -1.79 10.06
C ASN A 142 9.71 -2.25 10.76
N ALA A 143 8.70 -2.67 9.97
CA ALA A 143 7.45 -3.18 10.53
C ALA A 143 7.68 -4.37 11.47
N ARG A 144 8.57 -5.27 11.07
CA ARG A 144 8.94 -6.46 11.86
C ARG A 144 9.72 -6.11 13.13
N ALA A 145 10.54 -5.08 13.09
CA ALA A 145 11.31 -4.63 14.27
C ALA A 145 10.38 -4.20 15.42
N ILE A 146 9.21 -3.61 15.10
CA ILE A 146 8.24 -3.12 16.09
C ILE A 146 7.03 -4.04 16.27
N ASN A 147 6.80 -5.00 15.37
CA ASN A 147 5.72 -5.98 15.44
C ASN A 147 6.20 -7.37 15.01
N PRO A 148 6.58 -8.25 15.97
CA PRO A 148 7.08 -9.59 15.66
C PRO A 148 6.10 -10.52 14.95
N THR A 149 4.82 -10.15 14.82
CA THR A 149 3.84 -10.93 14.06
C THR A 149 3.99 -10.74 12.56
N VAL A 150 4.65 -9.67 12.12
CA VAL A 150 5.03 -9.44 10.72
C VAL A 150 6.14 -10.44 10.36
N ARG A 151 5.91 -11.25 9.34
CA ARG A 151 6.84 -12.30 8.90
C ARG A 151 7.64 -11.90 7.67
N GLU A 152 7.10 -10.99 6.89
CA GLU A 152 7.70 -10.45 5.70
C GLU A 152 8.99 -9.69 6.04
N ARG A 153 9.93 -9.66 5.09
CA ARG A 153 11.21 -8.96 5.19
C ARG A 153 11.51 -8.20 3.91
N GLY A 154 12.45 -7.26 4.00
CA GLY A 154 12.91 -6.45 2.87
C GLY A 154 11.95 -5.31 2.57
N ASN A 155 12.01 -4.81 1.34
CA ASN A 155 11.23 -3.68 0.88
C ASN A 155 10.43 -4.03 -0.37
N ILE A 156 9.32 -3.32 -0.56
CA ILE A 156 8.55 -3.36 -1.81
C ILE A 156 8.38 -1.93 -2.30
N HIS A 157 8.76 -1.67 -3.54
CA HIS A 157 8.55 -0.40 -4.20
C HIS A 157 7.45 -0.54 -5.25
N VAL A 158 6.42 0.28 -5.14
CA VAL A 158 5.27 0.30 -6.03
C VAL A 158 5.25 1.62 -6.76
N SER A 159 5.42 1.61 -8.07
CA SER A 159 5.17 2.77 -8.92
C SER A 159 3.85 2.58 -9.66
N PHE A 160 3.05 3.61 -9.74
CA PHE A 160 1.77 3.58 -10.44
C PHE A 160 1.53 4.86 -11.22
N ASP A 161 0.86 4.73 -12.36
CA ASP A 161 0.34 5.84 -13.14
C ASP A 161 -1.08 5.51 -13.61
N ALA A 162 -2.03 6.27 -13.08
CA ALA A 162 -3.45 6.20 -13.43
C ALA A 162 -3.92 7.52 -14.08
N THR A 163 -3.01 8.37 -14.53
CA THR A 163 -3.34 9.65 -15.20
C THR A 163 -3.85 9.42 -16.61
N THR A 164 -3.45 8.32 -17.24
CA THR A 164 -3.84 7.93 -18.61
C THR A 164 -4.32 6.48 -18.66
N GLU A 165 -4.98 6.07 -19.74
CA GLU A 165 -5.30 4.68 -20.03
C GLU A 165 -4.37 4.14 -21.13
N PRO A 166 -3.86 2.91 -21.02
CA PRO A 166 -4.05 1.98 -19.89
C PRO A 166 -3.29 2.43 -18.65
N ARG A 167 -3.86 2.19 -17.46
CA ARG A 167 -3.18 2.41 -16.19
C ARG A 167 -1.99 1.47 -16.07
N SER A 168 -0.93 1.93 -15.44
CA SER A 168 0.27 1.11 -15.20
C SER A 168 0.59 0.99 -13.73
N VAL A 169 1.06 -0.20 -13.34
CA VAL A 169 1.62 -0.47 -12.01
C VAL A 169 2.87 -1.31 -12.22
N ALA A 170 3.97 -0.89 -11.63
CA ALA A 170 5.18 -1.69 -11.54
C ALA A 170 5.54 -1.92 -10.06
N VAL A 171 6.06 -3.10 -9.77
CA VAL A 171 6.43 -3.49 -8.41
C VAL A 171 7.82 -4.09 -8.42
N ASP A 172 8.70 -3.50 -7.64
CA ASP A 172 10.06 -3.96 -7.44
C ASP A 172 10.22 -4.51 -6.01
N PHE A 173 10.87 -5.65 -5.90
CA PHE A 173 11.13 -6.32 -4.63
C PHE A 173 12.62 -6.22 -4.29
N GLU A 174 12.94 -5.56 -3.19
CA GLU A 174 14.30 -5.46 -2.69
C GLU A 174 14.48 -6.38 -1.48
N GLN A 175 15.33 -7.42 -1.62
CA GLN A 175 15.62 -8.42 -0.58
C GLN A 175 14.35 -8.99 0.09
N PHE A 176 13.25 -9.02 -0.67
CA PHE A 176 11.97 -9.41 -0.14
C PHE A 176 11.89 -10.92 0.06
N ALA A 177 11.43 -11.32 1.25
CA ALA A 177 11.04 -12.69 1.56
C ALA A 177 9.66 -12.65 2.21
N GLY A 178 8.69 -13.26 1.56
CA GLY A 178 7.35 -13.50 2.09
C GLY A 178 7.30 -14.79 2.92
N ALA A 179 6.30 -14.90 3.77
CA ALA A 179 6.02 -16.10 4.55
C ALA A 179 5.27 -17.15 3.72
#